data_3ff73982bf40219530a449b39aad456b
#
_entry.id   3ff73982bf40219530a449b39aad456b
#
_cell.length_a   1.000
_cell.length_b   1.000
_cell.length_c   1.000
_cell.angle_alpha   90.00
_cell.angle_beta   90.00
_cell.angle_gamma   90.00
#
_symmetry.space_group_name_H-M   'P 1'
#
loop_
_entity.id
_entity.type
_entity.pdbx_description
1 polymer ?
#
loop_
_entity_poly.entity_id
_entity_poly.type
_entity_poly.pdbx_seq_one_letter_code
_entity_poly.pdbx_strand_id
1 'polypeptide(L)'
;MKFTVLTLFPEIFELYLAQTIMQRASELGIVEYKIVNIRDYSGNKHNQVDDIPFGGGAGMVLKPEPYWNYFEQKMVEEKEKKGYVIFVTPQGKQLTHEKVIEISNRDDVTIISGRYEGLDQRVIDEFVDEEISIGDYVLSSGDLPSLVLMDSVIRIKEGVIKKESFETDSFFNGLLGFPQYTRPIVQEGYPVPDVLRSGNHKKIDEYRHFKAIEKTEKNR
;
A
#
# COMPACT_ATOMS: atom_id res chain seq x y z
N MET A 1 9.52 -3.54 -11.17
CA MET A 1 8.96 -4.08 -9.90
C MET A 1 7.71 -4.87 -10.21
N LYS A 2 7.52 -6.05 -9.59
CA LYS A 2 6.32 -6.87 -9.75
C LYS A 2 5.54 -6.90 -8.44
N PHE A 3 4.24 -6.61 -8.50
CA PHE A 3 3.31 -6.87 -7.41
C PHE A 3 2.43 -8.06 -7.74
N THR A 4 2.42 -9.05 -6.84
CA THR A 4 1.45 -10.14 -6.87
C THR A 4 0.52 -9.97 -5.68
N VAL A 5 -0.80 -9.99 -5.89
CA VAL A 5 -1.79 -9.88 -4.80
C VAL A 5 -2.61 -11.15 -4.73
N LEU A 6 -2.59 -11.83 -3.57
CA LEU A 6 -3.44 -12.97 -3.28
C LEU A 6 -4.69 -12.46 -2.56
N THR A 7 -5.84 -12.52 -3.23
CA THR A 7 -7.11 -11.98 -2.75
C THR A 7 -8.28 -12.90 -3.05
N LEU A 8 -9.42 -12.70 -2.40
CA LEU A 8 -10.71 -13.33 -2.73
C LEU A 8 -11.53 -12.51 -3.74
N PHE A 9 -11.14 -11.27 -4.03
CA PHE A 9 -11.88 -10.30 -4.82
C PHE A 9 -10.97 -9.54 -5.79
N PRO A 10 -10.48 -10.20 -6.86
CA PRO A 10 -9.58 -9.60 -7.86
C PRO A 10 -10.13 -8.31 -8.47
N GLU A 11 -11.44 -8.22 -8.67
CA GLU A 11 -12.12 -7.10 -9.30
C GLU A 11 -11.91 -5.76 -8.57
N ILE A 12 -11.68 -5.78 -7.26
CA ILE A 12 -11.39 -4.57 -6.47
C ILE A 12 -10.06 -3.97 -6.92
N PHE A 13 -9.06 -4.81 -7.16
CA PHE A 13 -7.72 -4.41 -7.60
C PHE A 13 -7.72 -3.98 -9.06
N GLU A 14 -8.34 -4.75 -9.93
CA GLU A 14 -8.41 -4.47 -11.36
C GLU A 14 -8.99 -3.09 -11.63
N LEU A 15 -10.09 -2.74 -10.96
CA LEU A 15 -10.73 -1.45 -11.09
C LEU A 15 -9.81 -0.29 -10.66
N TYR A 16 -9.10 -0.42 -9.54
CA TYR A 16 -8.22 0.63 -9.01
C TYR A 16 -6.94 0.76 -9.84
N LEU A 17 -6.31 -0.36 -10.19
CA LEU A 17 -5.05 -0.39 -10.93
C LEU A 17 -5.17 0.06 -12.38
N ALA A 18 -6.39 0.05 -12.94
CA ALA A 18 -6.69 0.59 -14.26
C ALA A 18 -6.83 2.13 -14.28
N GLN A 19 -6.55 2.82 -13.17
CA GLN A 19 -6.75 4.27 -13.05
C GLN A 19 -5.43 5.04 -12.85
N THR A 20 -5.41 6.27 -13.38
CA THR A 20 -4.42 7.31 -13.07
C THR A 20 -2.95 6.87 -13.10
N ILE A 21 -2.21 7.12 -12.00
CA ILE A 21 -0.78 6.80 -11.90
C ILE A 21 -0.51 5.30 -11.85
N MET A 22 -1.47 4.50 -11.38
CA MET A 22 -1.35 3.04 -11.34
C MET A 22 -1.28 2.46 -12.75
N GLN A 23 -2.24 2.82 -13.60
CA GLN A 23 -2.25 2.44 -15.01
C GLN A 23 -0.98 2.92 -15.73
N ARG A 24 -0.62 4.20 -15.52
CA ARG A 24 0.59 4.78 -16.14
C ARG A 24 1.86 4.04 -15.75
N ALA A 25 2.02 3.63 -14.48
CA ALA A 25 3.18 2.87 -14.01
C ALA A 25 3.31 1.52 -14.74
N SER A 26 2.18 0.86 -15.01
CA SER A 26 2.15 -0.39 -15.78
C SER A 26 2.44 -0.17 -17.26
N GLU A 27 1.82 0.84 -17.90
CA GLU A 27 2.05 1.18 -19.31
C GLU A 27 3.51 1.55 -19.60
N LEU A 28 4.20 2.16 -18.66
CA LEU A 28 5.63 2.50 -18.75
C LEU A 28 6.55 1.31 -18.42
N GLY A 29 5.99 0.14 -18.04
CA GLY A 29 6.77 -1.04 -17.65
C GLY A 29 7.53 -0.87 -16.33
N ILE A 30 7.21 0.15 -15.53
CA ILE A 30 7.85 0.39 -14.22
C ILE A 30 7.34 -0.63 -13.20
N VAL A 31 6.04 -0.96 -13.28
CA VAL A 31 5.38 -1.92 -12.39
C VAL A 31 4.56 -2.91 -13.21
N GLU A 32 4.62 -4.18 -12.81
CA GLU A 32 3.75 -5.26 -13.28
C GLU A 32 2.79 -5.66 -12.16
N TYR A 33 1.52 -5.91 -12.50
CA TYR A 33 0.50 -6.39 -11.56
C TYR A 33 0.06 -7.81 -11.92
N LYS A 34 0.11 -8.72 -10.94
CA LYS A 34 -0.48 -10.07 -11.02
C LYS A 34 -1.51 -10.19 -9.90
N ILE A 35 -2.79 -10.16 -10.23
CA ILE A 35 -3.86 -10.34 -9.25
C ILE A 35 -4.34 -11.78 -9.31
N VAL A 36 -4.29 -12.47 -8.18
CA VAL A 36 -4.55 -13.90 -8.07
C VAL A 36 -5.77 -14.13 -7.18
N ASN A 37 -6.78 -14.81 -7.69
CA ASN A 37 -7.86 -15.31 -6.87
C ASN A 37 -7.39 -16.57 -6.12
N ILE A 38 -7.22 -16.45 -4.82
CA ILE A 38 -6.72 -17.57 -4.01
C ILE A 38 -7.69 -18.76 -3.98
N ARG A 39 -8.97 -18.57 -4.34
CA ARG A 39 -9.95 -19.66 -4.49
C ARG A 39 -9.57 -20.67 -5.54
N ASP A 40 -8.83 -20.26 -6.58
CA ASP A 40 -8.39 -21.13 -7.67
C ASP A 40 -7.40 -22.20 -7.17
N TYR A 41 -6.81 -21.98 -6.00
CA TYR A 41 -5.85 -22.87 -5.35
C TYR A 41 -6.46 -23.67 -4.18
N SER A 42 -7.79 -23.65 -4.01
CA SER A 42 -8.47 -24.31 -2.88
C SER A 42 -8.36 -25.84 -2.86
N GLY A 43 -8.10 -26.45 -4.02
CA GLY A 43 -7.99 -27.91 -4.15
C GLY A 43 -9.29 -28.69 -3.94
N ASN A 44 -10.44 -28.02 -3.74
CA ASN A 44 -11.72 -28.65 -3.48
C ASN A 44 -12.83 -28.18 -4.44
N LYS A 45 -13.88 -29.03 -4.59
CA LYS A 45 -14.98 -28.80 -5.52
C LYS A 45 -15.76 -27.49 -5.30
N HIS A 46 -15.74 -26.94 -4.09
CA HIS A 46 -16.57 -25.81 -3.69
C HIS A 46 -15.77 -24.51 -3.62
N ASN A 47 -14.48 -24.55 -3.97
CA ASN A 47 -13.56 -23.42 -3.88
C ASN A 47 -13.56 -22.77 -2.48
N GLN A 48 -13.75 -23.62 -1.44
CA GLN A 48 -13.79 -23.20 -0.05
C GLN A 48 -12.37 -22.94 0.44
N VAL A 49 -12.15 -21.74 0.97
CA VAL A 49 -10.83 -21.23 1.40
C VAL A 49 -10.78 -20.84 2.88
N ASP A 50 -11.88 -21.07 3.60
CA ASP A 50 -12.05 -20.72 5.02
C ASP A 50 -12.67 -21.88 5.79
N ASP A 51 -12.44 -21.90 7.12
CA ASP A 51 -13.01 -22.90 8.02
C ASP A 51 -13.11 -22.35 9.45
N ILE A 52 -13.79 -23.11 10.33
CA ILE A 52 -13.98 -22.77 11.74
C ILE A 52 -12.61 -22.78 12.47
N PRO A 53 -12.31 -21.77 13.30
CA PRO A 53 -11.04 -21.73 14.03
C PRO A 53 -10.95 -22.88 15.07
N PHE A 54 -9.78 -23.46 15.21
CA PHE A 54 -9.48 -24.35 16.35
C PHE A 54 -9.56 -23.55 17.66
N GLY A 55 -10.10 -24.17 18.68
CA GLY A 55 -10.34 -23.50 19.98
C GLY A 55 -11.69 -22.84 20.07
N GLY A 56 -12.47 -22.80 18.98
CA GLY A 56 -13.78 -22.15 18.91
C GLY A 56 -13.67 -20.63 18.72
N GLY A 57 -14.78 -19.96 18.80
CA GLY A 57 -14.90 -18.52 18.57
C GLY A 57 -15.88 -18.20 17.45
N ALA A 58 -16.15 -16.92 17.25
CA ALA A 58 -16.98 -16.43 16.14
C ALA A 58 -16.13 -16.30 14.87
N GLY A 59 -16.80 -16.37 13.71
CA GLY A 59 -16.15 -16.14 12.42
C GLY A 59 -15.46 -17.36 11.84
N MET A 60 -14.67 -17.12 10.81
CA MET A 60 -13.95 -18.13 10.02
C MET A 60 -12.48 -17.69 9.89
N VAL A 61 -11.58 -18.62 9.58
CA VAL A 61 -10.16 -18.36 9.33
C VAL A 61 -9.81 -18.84 7.94
N LEU A 62 -9.00 -18.09 7.22
CA LEU A 62 -8.48 -18.50 5.91
C LEU A 62 -7.56 -19.71 6.08
N LYS A 63 -7.88 -20.76 5.32
CA LYS A 63 -7.22 -22.07 5.39
C LYS A 63 -5.80 -22.02 4.83
N PRO A 64 -4.89 -22.88 5.30
CA PRO A 64 -3.53 -22.93 4.80
C PRO A 64 -3.40 -23.53 3.40
N GLU A 65 -4.22 -24.54 3.03
CA GLU A 65 -4.05 -25.30 1.79
C GLU A 65 -4.02 -24.42 0.52
N PRO A 66 -4.89 -23.41 0.33
CA PRO A 66 -4.84 -22.59 -0.88
C PRO A 66 -3.49 -21.85 -1.04
N TYR A 67 -2.93 -21.36 0.06
CA TYR A 67 -1.65 -20.65 0.05
C TYR A 67 -0.47 -21.60 -0.19
N TRP A 68 -0.48 -22.79 0.43
CA TRP A 68 0.51 -23.83 0.14
C TRP A 68 0.51 -24.20 -1.33
N ASN A 69 -0.67 -24.52 -1.89
CA ASN A 69 -0.82 -24.87 -3.30
C ASN A 69 -0.31 -23.77 -4.22
N TYR A 70 -0.62 -22.51 -3.91
CA TYR A 70 -0.12 -21.36 -4.68
C TYR A 70 1.42 -21.26 -4.64
N PHE A 71 2.02 -21.31 -3.46
CA PHE A 71 3.46 -21.17 -3.32
C PHE A 71 4.22 -22.40 -3.85
N GLU A 72 3.69 -23.60 -3.70
CA GLU A 72 4.26 -24.80 -4.32
C GLU A 72 4.25 -24.70 -5.84
N GLN A 73 3.13 -24.33 -6.45
CA GLN A 73 3.05 -24.13 -7.88
C GLN A 73 4.06 -23.06 -8.34
N LYS A 74 4.09 -21.91 -7.70
CA LYS A 74 5.01 -20.83 -8.03
C LYS A 74 6.48 -21.27 -7.94
N MET A 75 6.88 -21.90 -6.84
CA MET A 75 8.29 -22.21 -6.57
C MET A 75 8.77 -23.48 -7.26
N VAL A 76 7.94 -24.52 -7.31
CA VAL A 76 8.33 -25.85 -7.79
C VAL A 76 8.01 -26.02 -9.26
N GLU A 77 6.80 -25.72 -9.69
CA GLU A 77 6.34 -25.94 -11.06
C GLU A 77 6.82 -24.81 -11.98
N GLU A 78 6.62 -23.55 -11.60
CA GLU A 78 7.00 -22.38 -12.41
C GLU A 78 8.47 -21.99 -12.20
N LYS A 79 9.14 -22.55 -11.18
CA LYS A 79 10.53 -22.23 -10.78
C LYS A 79 10.78 -20.75 -10.51
N GLU A 80 9.73 -20.04 -10.10
CA GLU A 80 9.81 -18.65 -9.68
C GLU A 80 10.24 -18.54 -8.21
N LYS A 81 10.86 -17.42 -7.85
CA LYS A 81 11.15 -17.12 -6.44
C LYS A 81 9.86 -16.77 -5.71
N LYS A 82 9.81 -17.06 -4.40
CA LYS A 82 8.72 -16.66 -3.51
C LYS A 82 8.43 -15.14 -3.59
N GLY A 83 9.47 -14.32 -3.77
CA GLY A 83 9.42 -12.88 -3.63
C GLY A 83 9.42 -12.46 -2.16
N TYR A 84 9.23 -11.17 -1.91
CA TYR A 84 9.04 -10.63 -0.55
C TYR A 84 7.55 -10.65 -0.22
N VAL A 85 7.15 -11.47 0.74
CA VAL A 85 5.74 -11.71 1.07
C VAL A 85 5.30 -10.84 2.24
N ILE A 86 4.30 -10.02 2.02
CA ILE A 86 3.68 -9.14 3.02
C ILE A 86 2.26 -9.61 3.30
N PHE A 87 1.93 -9.80 4.56
CA PHE A 87 0.55 -9.97 5.01
C PHE A 87 0.03 -8.66 5.60
N VAL A 88 -1.04 -8.12 5.02
CA VAL A 88 -1.66 -6.90 5.53
C VAL A 88 -2.68 -7.24 6.62
N THR A 89 -2.38 -6.81 7.84
CA THR A 89 -3.15 -7.15 9.04
C THR A 89 -3.07 -6.02 10.07
N PRO A 90 -4.11 -5.75 10.87
CA PRO A 90 -4.02 -4.77 11.96
C PRO A 90 -3.03 -5.17 13.07
N GLN A 91 -2.58 -6.44 13.12
CA GLN A 91 -1.59 -6.94 14.07
C GLN A 91 -0.15 -6.65 13.65
N GLY A 92 0.07 -6.25 12.39
CA GLY A 92 1.39 -5.96 11.84
C GLY A 92 2.01 -4.66 12.33
N LYS A 93 3.28 -4.44 11.97
CA LYS A 93 3.96 -3.16 12.19
C LYS A 93 3.34 -2.07 11.34
N GLN A 94 3.26 -0.86 11.89
CA GLN A 94 2.66 0.26 11.18
C GLN A 94 3.47 0.64 9.93
N LEU A 95 2.77 0.83 8.80
CA LEU A 95 3.34 1.33 7.57
C LEU A 95 3.80 2.79 7.76
N THR A 96 5.10 3.03 7.64
CA THR A 96 5.70 4.37 7.67
C THR A 96 6.28 4.72 6.30
N HIS A 97 6.65 5.98 6.11
CA HIS A 97 7.29 6.44 4.87
C HIS A 97 8.63 5.72 4.62
N GLU A 98 9.42 5.48 5.67
CA GLU A 98 10.67 4.71 5.58
C GLU A 98 10.41 3.27 5.12
N LYS A 99 9.34 2.64 5.62
CA LYS A 99 8.95 1.30 5.19
C LYS A 99 8.48 1.30 3.72
N VAL A 100 7.77 2.33 3.28
CA VAL A 100 7.38 2.50 1.88
C VAL A 100 8.62 2.58 0.97
N ILE A 101 9.65 3.35 1.38
CA ILE A 101 10.93 3.44 0.66
C ILE A 101 11.63 2.06 0.63
N GLU A 102 11.69 1.35 1.76
CA GLU A 102 12.29 0.01 1.81
C GLU A 102 11.62 -0.94 0.82
N ILE A 103 10.28 -1.00 0.83
CA ILE A 103 9.51 -1.88 -0.07
C ILE A 103 9.68 -1.45 -1.53
N SER A 104 9.77 -0.14 -1.81
CA SER A 104 9.96 0.36 -3.17
C SER A 104 11.26 -0.11 -3.83
N ASN A 105 12.26 -0.53 -3.05
CA ASN A 105 13.52 -1.08 -3.54
C ASN A 105 13.48 -2.60 -3.81
N ARG A 106 12.35 -3.26 -3.58
CA ARG A 106 12.16 -4.68 -3.92
C ARG A 106 11.75 -4.84 -5.38
N ASP A 107 12.20 -5.92 -6.00
CA ASP A 107 11.82 -6.23 -7.39
C ASP A 107 10.53 -7.04 -7.51
N ASP A 108 10.26 -7.92 -6.53
CA ASP A 108 9.09 -8.81 -6.50
C ASP A 108 8.47 -8.81 -5.08
N VAL A 109 7.23 -8.35 -4.98
CA VAL A 109 6.46 -8.28 -3.73
C VAL A 109 5.15 -9.03 -3.91
N THR A 110 4.91 -10.01 -3.04
CA THR A 110 3.63 -10.71 -2.94
C THR A 110 2.87 -10.17 -1.72
N ILE A 111 1.63 -9.71 -1.91
CA ILE A 111 0.77 -9.21 -0.84
C ILE A 111 -0.35 -10.21 -0.61
N ILE A 112 -0.52 -10.67 0.63
CA ILE A 112 -1.65 -11.47 1.05
C ILE A 112 -2.71 -10.53 1.64
N SER A 113 -3.88 -10.49 1.00
CA SER A 113 -5.03 -9.72 1.44
C SER A 113 -5.89 -10.59 2.37
N GLY A 114 -5.87 -10.29 3.67
CA GLY A 114 -6.63 -11.04 4.68
C GLY A 114 -8.14 -10.80 4.63
N ARG A 115 -8.87 -11.76 5.14
CA ARG A 115 -10.34 -11.71 5.34
C ARG A 115 -10.72 -12.48 6.60
N TYR A 116 -11.99 -12.36 6.99
CA TYR A 116 -12.57 -13.04 8.15
C TYR A 116 -11.81 -12.69 9.43
N GLU A 117 -11.54 -13.68 10.30
CA GLU A 117 -10.76 -13.51 11.54
C GLU A 117 -9.25 -13.48 11.31
N GLY A 118 -8.80 -13.75 10.06
CA GLY A 118 -7.40 -13.73 9.69
C GLY A 118 -6.98 -14.94 8.85
N LEU A 119 -5.67 -15.13 8.80
CA LEU A 119 -4.99 -16.18 8.06
C LEU A 119 -4.46 -17.24 9.04
N ASP A 120 -4.50 -18.50 8.65
CA ASP A 120 -3.91 -19.59 9.45
C ASP A 120 -2.44 -19.28 9.75
N GLN A 121 -2.07 -19.36 11.04
CA GLN A 121 -0.74 -18.97 11.51
C GLN A 121 0.40 -19.71 10.81
N ARG A 122 0.18 -20.95 10.39
CA ARG A 122 1.18 -21.73 9.66
C ARG A 122 1.57 -21.11 8.33
N VAL A 123 0.66 -20.41 7.65
CA VAL A 123 0.96 -19.65 6.41
C VAL A 123 1.85 -18.45 6.73
N ILE A 124 1.56 -17.77 7.85
CA ILE A 124 2.36 -16.64 8.31
C ILE A 124 3.77 -17.10 8.63
N ASP A 125 3.89 -18.16 9.42
CA ASP A 125 5.19 -18.69 9.87
C ASP A 125 6.07 -19.18 8.72
N GLU A 126 5.48 -19.77 7.67
CA GLU A 126 6.23 -20.38 6.56
C GLU A 126 6.53 -19.41 5.42
N PHE A 127 5.57 -18.56 5.05
CA PHE A 127 5.68 -17.79 3.81
C PHE A 127 5.83 -16.28 4.01
N VAL A 128 5.31 -15.72 5.10
CA VAL A 128 5.28 -14.26 5.29
C VAL A 128 6.61 -13.75 5.81
N ASP A 129 7.16 -12.75 5.12
CA ASP A 129 8.39 -12.08 5.54
C ASP A 129 8.08 -10.90 6.48
N GLU A 130 6.91 -10.27 6.32
CA GLU A 130 6.50 -9.14 7.17
C GLU A 130 4.98 -8.99 7.25
N GLU A 131 4.49 -8.68 8.45
CA GLU A 131 3.11 -8.27 8.71
C GLU A 131 3.05 -6.75 8.80
N ILE A 132 2.13 -6.11 8.02
CA ILE A 132 2.01 -4.65 7.93
C ILE A 132 0.60 -4.20 8.26
N SER A 133 0.50 -3.21 9.16
CA SER A 133 -0.73 -2.47 9.49
C SER A 133 -0.71 -1.09 8.85
N ILE A 134 -1.86 -0.60 8.37
CA ILE A 134 -2.01 0.78 7.89
C ILE A 134 -2.54 1.74 8.97
N GLY A 135 -2.71 1.27 10.21
CA GLY A 135 -3.16 2.07 11.35
C GLY A 135 -3.93 1.26 12.38
N ASP A 136 -4.17 1.85 13.53
CA ASP A 136 -4.80 1.23 14.70
C ASP A 136 -6.34 1.22 14.55
N TYR A 137 -6.83 0.56 13.53
CA TYR A 137 -8.25 0.33 13.26
C TYR A 137 -8.46 -0.92 12.42
N VAL A 138 -9.65 -1.50 12.51
CA VAL A 138 -9.99 -2.73 11.78
C VAL A 138 -10.88 -2.39 10.59
N LEU A 139 -10.54 -2.97 9.45
CA LEU A 139 -11.34 -2.92 8.21
C LEU A 139 -11.99 -4.28 7.95
N SER A 140 -12.96 -4.30 7.03
CA SER A 140 -13.67 -5.54 6.65
C SER A 140 -12.80 -6.55 5.89
N SER A 141 -11.65 -6.10 5.33
CA SER A 141 -10.71 -6.95 4.60
C SER A 141 -9.35 -6.28 4.45
N GLY A 142 -8.35 -7.06 4.04
CA GLY A 142 -7.02 -6.58 3.65
C GLY A 142 -6.95 -5.97 2.24
N ASP A 143 -8.05 -5.93 1.47
CA ASP A 143 -8.02 -5.45 0.09
C ASP A 143 -7.68 -3.95 0.02
N LEU A 144 -8.35 -3.11 0.81
CA LEU A 144 -8.04 -1.68 0.89
C LEU A 144 -6.64 -1.41 1.48
N PRO A 145 -6.20 -2.05 2.58
CA PRO A 145 -4.83 -1.95 3.07
C PRO A 145 -3.78 -2.32 2.00
N SER A 146 -4.04 -3.38 1.23
CA SER A 146 -3.15 -3.78 0.12
C SER A 146 -3.05 -2.69 -0.95
N LEU A 147 -4.17 -2.08 -1.32
CA LEU A 147 -4.19 -0.95 -2.27
C LEU A 147 -3.47 0.28 -1.72
N VAL A 148 -3.63 0.60 -0.42
CA VAL A 148 -2.90 1.70 0.24
C VAL A 148 -1.39 1.45 0.20
N LEU A 149 -0.95 0.23 0.50
CA LEU A 149 0.45 -0.16 0.41
C LEU A 149 0.98 -0.03 -1.03
N MET A 150 0.27 -0.57 -2.01
CA MET A 150 0.65 -0.50 -3.43
C MET A 150 0.72 0.95 -3.92
N ASP A 151 -0.29 1.76 -3.62
CA ASP A 151 -0.35 3.18 -4.02
C ASP A 151 0.83 3.96 -3.46
N SER A 152 1.10 3.85 -2.16
CA SER A 152 2.19 4.55 -1.49
C SER A 152 3.56 4.18 -2.07
N VAL A 153 3.79 2.90 -2.40
CA VAL A 153 5.03 2.41 -3.00
C VAL A 153 5.17 2.87 -4.45
N ILE A 154 4.11 2.73 -5.26
CA ILE A 154 4.12 3.08 -6.68
C ILE A 154 4.31 4.57 -6.88
N ARG A 155 3.68 5.41 -6.03
CA ARG A 155 3.79 6.87 -6.09
C ARG A 155 5.24 7.37 -6.04
N ILE A 156 6.12 6.70 -5.27
CA ILE A 156 7.51 7.12 -5.12
C ILE A 156 8.48 6.44 -6.11
N LYS A 157 7.99 5.53 -6.97
CA LYS A 157 8.82 4.92 -8.01
C LYS A 157 9.25 5.95 -9.04
N GLU A 158 10.54 5.95 -9.35
CA GLU A 158 11.10 6.84 -10.36
C GLU A 158 10.40 6.68 -11.71
N GLY A 159 10.06 7.79 -12.34
CA GLY A 159 9.38 7.83 -13.64
C GLY A 159 7.85 7.79 -13.58
N VAL A 160 7.23 7.40 -12.46
CA VAL A 160 5.76 7.38 -12.31
C VAL A 160 5.22 8.79 -12.20
N ILE A 161 5.77 9.59 -11.29
CA ILE A 161 5.49 11.03 -11.15
C ILE A 161 6.80 11.82 -11.18
N LYS A 162 6.69 13.14 -11.33
CA LYS A 162 7.86 14.02 -11.27
C LYS A 162 8.47 13.99 -9.88
N LYS A 163 9.80 13.93 -9.82
CA LYS A 163 10.57 13.87 -8.57
C LYS A 163 10.23 15.02 -7.62
N GLU A 164 10.14 16.24 -8.16
CA GLU A 164 9.79 17.43 -7.40
C GLU A 164 8.40 17.36 -6.75
N SER A 165 7.50 16.50 -7.27
CA SER A 165 6.13 16.37 -6.75
C SER A 165 6.09 15.57 -5.45
N PHE A 166 6.98 14.59 -5.24
CA PHE A 166 7.01 13.81 -4.01
C PHE A 166 8.07 14.29 -3.01
N GLU A 167 9.12 14.98 -3.45
CA GLU A 167 10.14 15.56 -2.54
C GLU A 167 9.57 16.66 -1.62
N THR A 168 8.45 17.28 -2.01
CA THR A 168 7.72 18.27 -1.20
C THR A 168 6.53 17.70 -0.44
N ASP A 169 6.28 16.40 -0.56
CA ASP A 169 5.21 15.72 0.19
C ASP A 169 5.57 15.59 1.67
N SER A 170 4.54 15.36 2.49
CA SER A 170 4.70 15.04 3.90
C SER A 170 5.59 13.81 4.08
N PHE A 171 6.43 13.83 5.12
CA PHE A 171 7.33 12.74 5.54
C PHE A 171 8.59 12.55 4.70
N PHE A 172 8.72 13.12 3.50
CA PHE A 172 9.91 12.96 2.67
C PHE A 172 11.19 13.46 3.37
N ASN A 173 11.07 14.57 4.11
CA ASN A 173 12.15 15.15 4.92
C ASN A 173 11.82 15.17 6.42
N GLY A 174 10.94 14.30 6.88
CA GLY A 174 10.52 14.20 8.29
C GLY A 174 9.48 15.24 8.74
N LEU A 175 9.09 16.17 7.87
CA LEU A 175 8.08 17.20 8.16
C LEU A 175 6.75 16.88 7.47
N LEU A 176 5.67 17.44 7.99
CA LEU A 176 4.41 17.52 7.26
C LEU A 176 4.49 18.59 6.16
N GLY A 177 3.77 18.39 5.06
CA GLY A 177 3.69 19.36 3.97
C GLY A 177 3.14 20.71 4.44
N PHE A 178 3.60 21.79 3.81
CA PHE A 178 3.14 23.15 4.05
C PHE A 178 1.74 23.38 3.44
N PRO A 179 0.98 24.42 3.89
CA PRO A 179 -0.31 24.78 3.33
C PRO A 179 -0.22 25.19 1.85
N GLN A 180 -1.11 24.66 1.04
CA GLN A 180 -1.20 25.00 -0.39
C GLN A 180 -2.32 26.01 -0.63
N TYR A 181 -2.09 26.93 -1.57
CA TYR A 181 -3.04 27.96 -2.00
C TYR A 181 -3.17 27.95 -3.51
N THR A 182 -4.38 28.22 -4.01
CA THR A 182 -4.67 28.35 -5.42
C THR A 182 -5.58 29.55 -5.68
N ARG A 183 -5.99 29.80 -6.91
CA ARG A 183 -6.95 30.85 -7.28
C ARG A 183 -8.34 30.55 -6.75
N PRO A 184 -9.13 31.59 -6.42
CA PRO A 184 -8.84 33.05 -6.53
C PRO A 184 -7.89 33.56 -5.43
N ILE A 185 -7.32 34.77 -5.62
CA ILE A 185 -6.38 35.42 -4.67
C ILE A 185 -7.07 35.70 -3.32
N VAL A 186 -8.35 36.03 -3.33
CA VAL A 186 -9.18 36.26 -2.15
C VAL A 186 -10.45 35.46 -2.30
N GLN A 187 -10.75 34.65 -1.28
CA GLN A 187 -12.01 33.91 -1.18
C GLN A 187 -12.72 34.33 0.11
N GLU A 188 -13.88 34.97 0.01
CA GLU A 188 -14.71 35.36 1.16
C GLU A 188 -13.95 36.11 2.28
N GLY A 189 -13.04 37.02 1.90
CA GLY A 189 -12.22 37.77 2.86
C GLY A 189 -10.93 37.08 3.31
N TYR A 190 -10.67 35.84 2.89
CA TYR A 190 -9.45 35.11 3.18
C TYR A 190 -8.43 35.22 2.01
N PRO A 191 -7.38 36.05 2.15
CA PRO A 191 -6.39 36.24 1.08
C PRO A 191 -5.32 35.15 1.07
N VAL A 192 -4.76 34.88 -0.11
CA VAL A 192 -3.49 34.19 -0.25
C VAL A 192 -2.38 35.05 0.37
N PRO A 193 -1.48 34.47 1.21
CA PRO A 193 -0.37 35.19 1.82
C PRO A 193 0.49 35.93 0.78
N ASP A 194 0.80 37.20 1.03
CA ASP A 194 1.52 38.07 0.08
C ASP A 194 2.91 37.52 -0.28
N VAL A 195 3.59 36.86 0.65
CA VAL A 195 4.88 36.22 0.40
C VAL A 195 4.82 35.22 -0.77
N LEU A 196 3.71 34.46 -0.89
CA LEU A 196 3.54 33.46 -1.97
C LEU A 196 3.28 34.14 -3.34
N ARG A 197 2.93 35.43 -3.36
CA ARG A 197 2.66 36.25 -4.55
C ARG A 197 3.84 37.13 -4.92
N SER A 198 4.88 37.20 -4.09
CA SER A 198 5.98 38.13 -4.20
C SER A 198 6.94 37.87 -5.38
N GLY A 199 6.94 36.63 -5.91
CA GLY A 199 7.95 36.18 -6.88
C GLY A 199 9.35 35.97 -6.28
N ASN A 200 9.54 36.22 -4.97
CA ASN A 200 10.80 36.00 -4.29
C ASN A 200 10.90 34.54 -3.79
N HIS A 201 11.50 33.69 -4.61
CA HIS A 201 11.61 32.26 -4.33
C HIS A 201 12.23 31.97 -2.96
N LYS A 202 13.27 32.67 -2.57
CA LYS A 202 13.93 32.47 -1.26
C LYS A 202 12.93 32.71 -0.11
N LYS A 203 12.19 33.83 -0.13
CA LYS A 203 11.19 34.12 0.91
C LYS A 203 10.02 33.14 0.88
N ILE A 204 9.64 32.66 -0.30
CA ILE A 204 8.59 31.66 -0.46
C ILE A 204 9.03 30.34 0.17
N ASP A 205 10.26 29.90 -0.05
CA ASP A 205 10.80 28.65 0.50
C ASP A 205 10.97 28.73 2.03
N GLU A 206 11.47 29.87 2.55
CA GLU A 206 11.52 30.13 3.98
C GLU A 206 10.15 30.07 4.64
N TYR A 207 9.14 30.67 4.02
CA TYR A 207 7.76 30.64 4.50
C TYR A 207 7.18 29.21 4.50
N ARG A 208 7.37 28.47 3.42
CA ARG A 208 6.92 27.07 3.29
C ARG A 208 7.54 26.19 4.35
N HIS A 209 8.85 26.31 4.53
CA HIS A 209 9.59 25.55 5.54
C HIS A 209 9.09 25.87 6.95
N PHE A 210 8.94 27.15 7.28
CA PHE A 210 8.37 27.58 8.57
C PHE A 210 6.98 26.98 8.82
N LYS A 211 6.10 27.04 7.79
CA LYS A 211 4.74 26.48 7.92
C LYS A 211 4.70 24.95 8.00
N ALA A 212 5.66 24.27 7.40
CA ALA A 212 5.82 22.81 7.55
C ALA A 212 6.20 22.43 8.99
N ILE A 213 7.14 23.17 9.61
CA ILE A 213 7.54 22.99 11.01
C ILE A 213 6.33 23.24 11.94
N GLU A 214 5.68 24.41 11.81
CA GLU A 214 4.50 24.77 12.63
C GLU A 214 3.41 23.68 12.58
N LYS A 215 3.14 23.15 11.38
CA LYS A 215 2.14 22.11 11.18
C LYS A 215 2.58 20.77 11.79
N THR A 216 3.87 20.46 11.73
CA THR A 216 4.43 19.23 12.30
C THR A 216 4.36 19.27 13.82
N GLU A 217 4.82 20.35 14.45
CA GLU A 217 4.75 20.53 15.91
C GLU A 217 3.32 20.45 16.46
N LYS A 218 2.34 20.93 15.69
CA LYS A 218 0.93 20.90 16.10
C LYS A 218 0.30 19.50 16.03
N ASN A 219 0.74 18.62 15.12
CA ASN A 219 0.02 17.39 14.79
C ASN A 219 0.84 16.11 15.04
N ARG A 220 2.09 16.25 15.50
CA ARG A 220 3.02 15.13 15.80
C ARG A 220 3.81 15.38 17.10
#